data_cd31e5bb70aa6bf9a9b79e842685386a
#
_entry.id   cd31e5bb70aa6bf9a9b79e842685386a
#
_cell.length_a   1.000
_cell.length_b   1.000
_cell.length_c   1.000
_cell.angle_alpha   90.00
_cell.angle_beta   90.00
_cell.angle_gamma   90.00
#
_symmetry.space_group_name_H-M   'P 1'
#
loop_
_entity.id
_entity.type
_entity.pdbx_description
1 polymer ?
#
loop_
_entity_poly.entity_id
_entity_poly.type
_entity_poly.pdbx_seq_one_letter_code
_entity_poly.pdbx_strand_id
1 'polypeptide(L)'
;MKMGWLILAVGLLPQPAPSPAAIRSAAFDVMRAARYCTLITVDEDGQPQARIVDPLVSEAEGSIWIATNPLTRKVKEIQNHPRVALMFFNEKAGEYVALRATARVVTSAAEKAARWKAEWQPFYQEQSRGSDFMLFELRPTRFEVSSPRHQLNNDPKTWRPVILDVK
;
A
#
# COMPACT_ATOMS: atom_id res chain seq x y z
N MET A 1 -35.71 32.09 42.19
CA MET A 1 -34.55 31.19 42.19
C MET A 1 -34.11 30.97 40.78
N LYS A 2 -33.01 31.59 40.33
CA LYS A 2 -32.42 31.39 38.97
C LYS A 2 -31.36 30.31 39.08
N MET A 3 -31.63 29.16 38.53
CA MET A 3 -30.70 28.03 38.47
C MET A 3 -29.76 28.28 37.29
N GLY A 4 -28.53 28.71 37.58
CA GLY A 4 -27.49 28.88 36.55
C GLY A 4 -26.92 27.54 36.16
N TRP A 5 -27.02 27.22 34.87
CA TRP A 5 -26.38 26.06 34.29
C TRP A 5 -24.90 26.38 34.04
N LEU A 6 -24.00 25.70 34.79
CA LEU A 6 -22.58 25.76 34.55
C LEU A 6 -22.23 24.84 33.35
N ILE A 7 -22.00 25.42 32.19
CA ILE A 7 -21.46 24.66 31.05
C ILE A 7 -19.98 24.46 31.27
N LEU A 8 -19.58 23.25 31.67
CA LEU A 8 -18.18 22.83 31.68
C LEU A 8 -17.74 22.70 30.20
N ALA A 9 -16.99 23.66 29.71
CA ALA A 9 -16.25 23.51 28.46
C ALA A 9 -15.10 22.53 28.69
N VAL A 10 -15.29 21.26 28.29
CA VAL A 10 -14.22 20.30 28.20
C VAL A 10 -13.34 20.72 27.02
N GLY A 11 -12.25 21.40 27.34
CA GLY A 11 -11.24 21.76 26.33
C GLY A 11 -10.67 20.47 25.72
N LEU A 12 -10.90 20.23 24.43
CA LEU A 12 -10.19 19.20 23.69
C LEU A 12 -8.69 19.57 23.71
N LEU A 13 -7.91 18.84 24.48
CA LEU A 13 -6.46 18.93 24.39
C LEU A 13 -6.04 18.49 22.98
N PRO A 14 -5.12 19.21 22.31
CA PRO A 14 -4.64 18.80 21.01
C PRO A 14 -4.01 17.41 21.12
N GLN A 15 -4.49 16.47 20.33
CA GLN A 15 -3.94 15.12 20.28
C GLN A 15 -2.51 15.19 19.73
N PRO A 16 -1.55 14.47 20.32
CA PRO A 16 -0.19 14.41 19.81
C PRO A 16 -0.20 13.87 18.37
N ALA A 17 0.68 14.39 17.53
CA ALA A 17 0.83 13.89 16.16
C ALA A 17 1.16 12.38 16.18
N PRO A 18 0.59 11.59 15.27
CA PRO A 18 0.82 10.14 15.23
C PRO A 18 2.30 9.83 14.96
N SER A 19 2.84 8.84 15.66
CA SER A 19 4.24 8.43 15.47
C SER A 19 4.43 7.76 14.10
N PRO A 20 5.65 7.80 13.51
CA PRO A 20 5.96 7.09 12.26
C PRO A 20 5.59 5.60 12.30
N ALA A 21 5.81 4.94 13.45
CA ALA A 21 5.43 3.54 13.65
C ALA A 21 3.91 3.33 13.60
N ALA A 22 3.13 4.22 14.23
CA ALA A 22 1.68 4.15 14.21
C ALA A 22 1.12 4.38 12.78
N ILE A 23 1.68 5.35 12.04
CA ILE A 23 1.28 5.61 10.65
C ILE A 23 1.57 4.39 9.78
N ARG A 24 2.77 3.79 9.93
CA ARG A 24 3.16 2.60 9.19
C ARG A 24 2.24 1.42 9.50
N SER A 25 1.98 1.11 10.76
CA SER A 25 1.10 0.00 11.15
C SER A 25 -0.31 0.19 10.60
N ALA A 26 -0.88 1.39 10.73
CA ALA A 26 -2.18 1.73 10.15
C ALA A 26 -2.20 1.55 8.61
N ALA A 27 -1.14 1.96 7.91
CA ALA A 27 -1.03 1.75 6.48
C ALA A 27 -1.09 0.27 6.10
N PHE A 28 -0.34 -0.59 6.81
CA PHE A 28 -0.37 -2.03 6.56
C PHE A 28 -1.72 -2.67 6.90
N ASP A 29 -2.42 -2.20 7.94
CA ASP A 29 -3.78 -2.63 8.26
C ASP A 29 -4.78 -2.30 7.13
N VAL A 30 -4.75 -1.08 6.62
CA VAL A 30 -5.59 -0.66 5.49
C VAL A 30 -5.26 -1.47 4.23
N MET A 31 -3.97 -1.69 3.93
CA MET A 31 -3.55 -2.47 2.77
C MET A 31 -4.05 -3.93 2.84
N ARG A 32 -3.95 -4.57 4.03
CA ARG A 32 -4.49 -5.93 4.23
C ARG A 32 -6.00 -5.97 4.08
N ALA A 33 -6.72 -4.99 4.62
CA ALA A 33 -8.19 -4.91 4.53
C ALA A 33 -8.69 -4.67 3.10
N ALA A 34 -7.95 -3.93 2.29
CA ALA A 34 -8.28 -3.67 0.88
C ALA A 34 -8.11 -4.90 -0.02
N ARG A 35 -7.22 -5.85 0.33
CA ARG A 35 -6.87 -7.07 -0.41
C ARG A 35 -6.23 -6.80 -1.78
N TYR A 36 -6.89 -6.09 -2.66
CA TYR A 36 -6.40 -5.70 -3.99
C TYR A 36 -5.87 -4.28 -3.98
N CYS A 37 -5.00 -3.97 -4.93
CA CYS A 37 -4.58 -2.59 -5.15
C CYS A 37 -4.47 -2.26 -6.64
N THR A 38 -4.51 -0.97 -6.95
CA THR A 38 -4.13 -0.46 -8.25
C THR A 38 -2.62 -0.26 -8.27
N LEU A 39 -1.93 -0.99 -9.16
CA LEU A 39 -0.52 -0.74 -9.47
C LEU A 39 -0.44 0.26 -10.63
N ILE A 40 0.38 1.29 -10.45
CA ILE A 40 0.65 2.33 -11.45
C ILE A 40 2.12 2.27 -11.82
N THR A 41 2.38 2.06 -13.09
CA THR A 41 3.71 2.05 -13.72
C THR A 41 3.76 3.10 -14.82
N VAL A 42 4.92 3.35 -15.39
CA VAL A 42 5.11 4.29 -16.50
C VAL A 42 5.63 3.52 -17.70
N ASP A 43 5.01 3.72 -18.86
CA ASP A 43 5.45 3.11 -20.11
C ASP A 43 6.63 3.87 -20.76
N GLU A 44 7.04 3.44 -21.95
CA GLU A 44 8.19 4.02 -22.67
C GLU A 44 7.96 5.46 -23.14
N ASP A 45 6.69 5.85 -23.32
CA ASP A 45 6.30 7.21 -23.70
C ASP A 45 6.08 8.14 -22.49
N GLY A 46 6.31 7.63 -21.28
CA GLY A 46 6.09 8.37 -20.05
C GLY A 46 4.64 8.40 -19.57
N GLN A 47 3.74 7.60 -20.18
CA GLN A 47 2.33 7.57 -19.80
C GLN A 47 2.11 6.64 -18.58
N PRO A 48 1.38 7.12 -17.55
CA PRO A 48 0.96 6.26 -16.44
C PRO A 48 0.00 5.16 -16.91
N GLN A 49 0.28 3.94 -16.47
CA GLN A 49 -0.51 2.74 -16.76
C GLN A 49 -1.01 2.12 -15.47
N ALA A 50 -2.34 2.02 -15.32
CA ALA A 50 -2.98 1.50 -14.11
C ALA A 50 -3.62 0.13 -14.33
N ARG A 51 -3.53 -0.77 -13.35
CA ARG A 51 -4.21 -2.08 -13.33
C ARG A 51 -4.38 -2.59 -11.91
N ILE A 52 -5.38 -3.43 -11.71
CA ILE A 52 -5.59 -4.13 -10.44
C ILE A 52 -4.61 -5.31 -10.34
N VAL A 53 -4.03 -5.48 -9.16
CA VAL A 53 -3.18 -6.61 -8.80
C VAL A 53 -3.56 -7.16 -7.43
N ASP A 54 -3.19 -8.42 -7.17
CA ASP A 54 -3.37 -9.10 -5.88
C ASP A 54 -2.01 -9.22 -5.16
N PRO A 55 -1.67 -8.28 -4.28
CA PRO A 55 -0.37 -8.25 -3.62
C PRO A 55 -0.30 -9.22 -2.44
N LEU A 56 0.94 -9.63 -2.09
CA LEU A 56 1.28 -10.12 -0.77
C LEU A 56 1.87 -8.96 0.03
N VAL A 57 1.29 -8.66 1.19
CA VAL A 57 1.67 -7.52 2.05
C VAL A 57 2.26 -8.03 3.36
N SER A 58 3.50 -7.63 3.69
CA SER A 58 4.16 -7.99 4.95
C SER A 58 4.68 -6.76 5.68
N GLU A 59 4.06 -6.45 6.82
CA GLU A 59 4.50 -5.37 7.71
C GLU A 59 5.86 -5.65 8.33
N ALA A 60 6.11 -6.91 8.73
CA ALA A 60 7.35 -7.33 9.37
C ALA A 60 8.57 -7.07 8.46
N GLU A 61 8.43 -7.31 7.16
CA GLU A 61 9.47 -7.07 6.18
C GLU A 61 9.42 -5.66 5.57
N GLY A 62 8.29 -4.97 5.76
CA GLY A 62 8.06 -3.63 5.24
C GLY A 62 7.96 -3.58 3.72
N SER A 63 7.62 -4.69 3.08
CA SER A 63 7.59 -4.85 1.63
C SER A 63 6.24 -5.37 1.14
N ILE A 64 5.98 -5.14 -0.12
CA ILE A 64 4.83 -5.69 -0.86
C ILE A 64 5.39 -6.51 -2.03
N TRP A 65 4.82 -7.70 -2.27
CA TRP A 65 5.19 -8.52 -3.43
C TRP A 65 4.01 -8.64 -4.39
N ILE A 66 4.34 -8.65 -5.67
CA ILE A 66 3.38 -8.81 -6.76
C ILE A 66 3.87 -9.91 -7.68
N ALA A 67 3.06 -10.95 -7.83
CA ALA A 67 3.27 -11.98 -8.84
C ALA A 67 2.68 -11.54 -10.18
N THR A 68 3.36 -11.90 -11.27
CA THR A 68 2.87 -11.65 -12.63
C THR A 68 3.48 -12.63 -13.62
N ASN A 69 2.83 -12.77 -14.79
CA ASN A 69 3.42 -13.45 -15.92
C ASN A 69 4.48 -12.54 -16.56
N PRO A 70 5.69 -13.05 -16.88
CA PRO A 70 6.78 -12.26 -17.47
C PRO A 70 6.44 -11.62 -18.81
N LEU A 71 5.45 -12.13 -19.54
CA LEU A 71 5.02 -11.58 -20.82
C LEU A 71 4.08 -10.36 -20.68
N THR A 72 3.69 -10.00 -19.46
CA THR A 72 2.81 -8.85 -19.26
C THR A 72 3.57 -7.54 -19.42
N ARG A 73 2.90 -6.54 -20.02
CA ARG A 73 3.41 -5.18 -20.27
C ARG A 73 4.12 -4.56 -19.07
N LYS A 74 3.55 -4.71 -17.86
CA LYS A 74 4.10 -4.13 -16.63
C LYS A 74 5.52 -4.60 -16.30
N VAL A 75 5.94 -5.76 -16.80
CA VAL A 75 7.32 -6.26 -16.56
C VAL A 75 8.33 -5.34 -17.23
N LYS A 76 8.15 -5.04 -18.51
CA LYS A 76 9.01 -4.10 -19.27
C LYS A 76 8.95 -2.70 -18.66
N GLU A 77 7.74 -2.23 -18.32
CA GLU A 77 7.53 -0.92 -17.69
C GLU A 77 8.32 -0.78 -16.37
N ILE A 78 8.23 -1.79 -15.48
CA ILE A 78 8.96 -1.78 -14.19
C ILE A 78 10.47 -1.93 -14.37
N GLN A 79 10.92 -2.75 -15.33
CA GLN A 79 12.35 -2.91 -15.61
C GLN A 79 12.99 -1.60 -16.11
N ASN A 80 12.27 -0.85 -16.93
CA ASN A 80 12.73 0.45 -17.44
C ASN A 80 12.57 1.57 -16.40
N HIS A 81 11.46 1.54 -15.63
CA HIS A 81 11.08 2.56 -14.65
C HIS A 81 10.70 1.90 -13.33
N PRO A 82 11.67 1.58 -12.44
CA PRO A 82 11.40 0.81 -11.22
C PRO A 82 10.62 1.59 -10.15
N ARG A 83 10.45 2.90 -10.30
CA ARG A 83 9.60 3.69 -9.39
C ARG A 83 8.14 3.51 -9.77
N VAL A 84 7.36 2.98 -8.84
CA VAL A 84 5.94 2.67 -9.03
C VAL A 84 5.09 3.35 -7.96
N ALA A 85 3.81 3.47 -8.22
CA ALA A 85 2.82 3.85 -7.22
C ALA A 85 1.76 2.76 -7.06
N LEU A 86 1.21 2.65 -5.85
CA LEU A 86 0.10 1.77 -5.56
C LEU A 86 -1.00 2.54 -4.84
N MET A 87 -2.25 2.17 -5.11
CA MET A 87 -3.42 2.68 -4.39
C MET A 87 -4.20 1.49 -3.84
N PHE A 88 -4.30 1.44 -2.52
CA PHE A 88 -5.15 0.53 -1.77
C PHE A 88 -6.38 1.29 -1.29
N PHE A 89 -7.56 0.76 -1.53
CA PHE A 89 -8.82 1.37 -1.09
C PHE A 89 -9.68 0.33 -0.39
N ASN A 90 -9.92 0.55 0.89
CA ASN A 90 -10.88 -0.22 1.69
C ASN A 90 -12.23 0.50 1.67
N GLU A 91 -13.06 0.14 0.70
CA GLU A 91 -14.37 0.75 0.47
C GLU A 91 -15.27 0.69 1.72
N LYS A 92 -15.25 -0.44 2.44
CA LYS A 92 -16.12 -0.66 3.61
C LYS A 92 -15.89 0.34 4.73
N ALA A 93 -14.66 0.80 4.89
CA ALA A 93 -14.28 1.75 5.94
C ALA A 93 -13.99 3.16 5.40
N GLY A 94 -14.02 3.37 4.08
CA GLY A 94 -13.68 4.64 3.46
C GLY A 94 -12.21 5.04 3.67
N GLU A 95 -11.30 4.05 3.75
CA GLU A 95 -9.88 4.24 4.04
C GLU A 95 -9.03 3.99 2.80
N TYR A 96 -7.92 4.71 2.68
CA TYR A 96 -6.98 4.43 1.60
C TYR A 96 -5.51 4.62 2.01
N VAL A 97 -4.65 3.93 1.28
CA VAL A 97 -3.21 4.16 1.28
C VAL A 97 -2.74 4.37 -0.16
N ALA A 98 -2.23 5.56 -0.45
CA ALA A 98 -1.42 5.80 -1.64
C ALA A 98 0.05 5.63 -1.27
N LEU A 99 0.78 4.87 -2.07
CA LEU A 99 2.12 4.40 -1.75
C LEU A 99 3.04 4.63 -2.93
N ARG A 100 4.21 5.22 -2.69
CA ARG A 100 5.34 5.21 -3.64
C ARG A 100 6.30 4.12 -3.25
N ALA A 101 6.81 3.39 -4.21
CA ALA A 101 7.75 2.30 -3.98
C ALA A 101 8.80 2.20 -5.09
N THR A 102 9.90 1.54 -4.77
CA THR A 102 10.86 1.06 -5.76
C THR A 102 10.71 -0.45 -5.91
N ALA A 103 10.58 -0.91 -7.14
CA ALA A 103 10.41 -2.31 -7.48
C ALA A 103 11.76 -2.96 -7.82
N ARG A 104 11.94 -4.22 -7.43
CA ARG A 104 13.02 -5.09 -7.91
C ARG A 104 12.47 -6.45 -8.34
N VAL A 105 13.12 -7.07 -9.31
CA VAL A 105 12.84 -8.45 -9.67
C VAL A 105 13.42 -9.38 -8.60
N VAL A 106 12.61 -10.33 -8.14
CA VAL A 106 13.07 -11.42 -7.26
C VAL A 106 13.60 -12.55 -8.13
N THR A 107 14.91 -12.81 -8.06
CA THR A 107 15.56 -13.86 -8.86
C THR A 107 15.74 -15.16 -8.09
N SER A 108 15.90 -15.10 -6.77
CA SER A 108 16.11 -16.27 -5.90
C SER A 108 14.88 -17.20 -5.89
N ALA A 109 15.09 -18.47 -6.24
CA ALA A 109 14.06 -19.50 -6.17
C ALA A 109 13.51 -19.71 -4.74
N ALA A 110 14.40 -19.64 -3.74
CA ALA A 110 14.03 -19.76 -2.34
C ALA A 110 13.14 -18.58 -1.89
N GLU A 111 13.49 -17.36 -2.29
CA GLU A 111 12.68 -16.17 -1.98
C GLU A 111 11.32 -16.22 -2.69
N LYS A 112 11.25 -16.63 -3.95
CA LYS A 112 9.99 -16.84 -4.69
C LYS A 112 9.09 -17.86 -3.99
N ALA A 113 9.66 -18.99 -3.55
CA ALA A 113 8.90 -20.01 -2.83
C ALA A 113 8.40 -19.53 -1.47
N ALA A 114 9.21 -18.79 -0.72
CA ALA A 114 8.85 -18.22 0.57
C ALA A 114 7.74 -17.15 0.48
N ARG A 115 7.53 -16.55 -0.70
CA ARG A 115 6.52 -15.52 -0.96
C ARG A 115 5.35 -16.03 -1.81
N TRP A 116 5.24 -17.35 -1.94
CA TRP A 116 4.11 -17.96 -2.64
C TRP A 116 2.81 -17.74 -1.85
N LYS A 117 1.77 -17.32 -2.56
CA LYS A 117 0.42 -17.12 -2.03
C LYS A 117 -0.51 -18.17 -2.65
N ALA A 118 -1.23 -18.92 -1.82
CA ALA A 118 -2.08 -20.03 -2.28
C ALA A 118 -3.15 -19.60 -3.31
N GLU A 119 -3.67 -18.38 -3.16
CA GLU A 119 -4.65 -17.78 -4.06
C GLU A 119 -4.12 -17.53 -5.48
N TRP A 120 -2.81 -17.59 -5.68
CA TRP A 120 -2.20 -17.46 -7.00
C TRP A 120 -2.19 -18.78 -7.79
N GLN A 121 -2.47 -19.92 -7.14
CA GLN A 121 -2.45 -21.24 -7.79
C GLN A 121 -3.26 -21.34 -9.10
N PRO A 122 -4.46 -20.73 -9.22
CA PRO A 122 -5.21 -20.80 -10.48
C PRO A 122 -4.55 -20.12 -11.67
N PHE A 123 -3.57 -19.23 -11.41
CA PHE A 123 -2.91 -18.43 -12.45
C PHE A 123 -1.53 -18.98 -12.83
N TYR A 124 -0.90 -19.83 -11.98
CA TYR A 124 0.46 -20.35 -12.17
C TYR A 124 0.51 -21.84 -11.90
N GLN A 125 0.56 -22.65 -12.96
CA GLN A 125 0.44 -24.11 -12.87
C GLN A 125 1.56 -24.77 -12.06
N GLU A 126 2.83 -24.33 -12.27
CA GLU A 126 4.00 -24.84 -11.56
C GLU A 126 4.37 -24.01 -10.32
N GLN A 127 3.41 -23.22 -9.81
CA GLN A 127 3.60 -22.32 -8.67
C GLN A 127 4.77 -21.33 -8.93
N SER A 128 5.59 -21.10 -7.92
CA SER A 128 6.72 -20.18 -8.00
C SER A 128 7.89 -20.65 -8.87
N ARG A 129 7.82 -21.86 -9.43
CA ARG A 129 8.87 -22.48 -10.24
C ARG A 129 8.64 -22.35 -11.74
N GLY A 130 7.39 -22.08 -12.15
CA GLY A 130 7.02 -21.99 -13.56
C GLY A 130 7.71 -20.84 -14.28
N SER A 131 7.92 -21.02 -15.58
CA SER A 131 8.41 -19.95 -16.46
C SER A 131 7.41 -18.82 -16.65
N ASP A 132 6.14 -19.06 -16.31
CA ASP A 132 5.02 -18.09 -16.30
C ASP A 132 4.96 -17.25 -15.02
N PHE A 133 5.82 -17.52 -14.02
CA PHE A 133 5.85 -16.83 -12.74
C PHE A 133 7.05 -15.90 -12.59
N MET A 134 6.77 -14.62 -12.44
CA MET A 134 7.74 -13.59 -12.03
C MET A 134 7.24 -12.90 -10.78
N LEU A 135 8.16 -12.62 -9.85
CA LEU A 135 7.87 -11.92 -8.60
C LEU A 135 8.64 -10.62 -8.54
N PHE A 136 7.93 -9.54 -8.21
CA PHE A 136 8.52 -8.25 -7.84
C PHE A 136 8.39 -8.03 -6.34
N GLU A 137 9.46 -7.55 -5.71
CA GLU A 137 9.41 -6.88 -4.41
C GLU A 137 9.27 -5.39 -4.63
N LEU A 138 8.33 -4.78 -3.92
CA LEU A 138 8.09 -3.33 -3.91
C LEU A 138 8.44 -2.80 -2.53
N ARG A 139 9.47 -1.96 -2.43
CA ARG A 139 9.91 -1.33 -1.19
C ARG A 139 9.31 0.07 -1.10
N PRO A 140 8.45 0.33 -0.11
CA PRO A 140 7.88 1.64 0.10
C PRO A 140 8.94 2.71 0.34
N THR A 141 8.75 3.86 -0.29
CA THR A 141 9.55 5.08 -0.04
C THR A 141 8.69 6.20 0.56
N ARG A 142 7.36 6.10 0.42
CA ARG A 142 6.42 7.06 0.99
C ARG A 142 5.04 6.44 1.12
N PHE A 143 4.38 6.68 2.24
CA PHE A 143 2.99 6.40 2.49
C PHE A 143 2.19 7.70 2.58
N GLU A 144 1.00 7.72 1.99
CA GLU A 144 -0.04 8.72 2.16
C GLU A 144 -1.29 8.01 2.65
N VAL A 145 -1.67 8.24 3.90
CA VAL A 145 -2.67 7.43 4.62
C VAL A 145 -3.86 8.28 5.01
N SER A 146 -5.04 7.82 4.64
CA SER A 146 -6.32 8.34 5.14
C SER A 146 -7.06 7.19 5.81
N SER A 147 -7.17 7.23 7.13
CA SER A 147 -7.81 6.18 7.92
C SER A 147 -8.42 6.74 9.19
N PRO A 148 -9.71 7.15 9.16
CA PRO A 148 -10.41 7.65 10.34
C PRO A 148 -10.39 6.66 11.51
N ARG A 149 -10.46 5.36 11.24
CA ARG A 149 -10.37 4.29 12.24
C ARG A 149 -9.08 4.33 13.06
N HIS A 150 -7.97 4.75 12.45
CA HIS A 150 -6.67 4.91 13.09
C HIS A 150 -6.39 6.38 13.50
N GLN A 151 -7.41 7.26 13.45
CA GLN A 151 -7.29 8.69 13.73
C GLN A 151 -6.32 9.42 12.78
N LEU A 152 -6.07 8.86 11.59
CA LEU A 152 -5.27 9.44 10.52
C LEU A 152 -6.21 10.14 9.53
N ASN A 153 -6.76 11.27 9.96
CA ASN A 153 -7.69 12.06 9.16
C ASN A 153 -6.95 12.99 8.21
N ASN A 154 -7.55 13.25 7.05
CA ASN A 154 -7.05 14.26 6.13
C ASN A 154 -7.13 15.66 6.77
N ASP A 155 -6.20 16.53 6.40
CA ASP A 155 -6.25 17.94 6.76
C ASP A 155 -7.59 18.55 6.30
N PRO A 156 -8.38 19.19 7.18
CA PRO A 156 -9.72 19.65 6.83
C PRO A 156 -9.74 20.81 5.84
N LYS A 157 -8.62 21.53 5.65
CA LYS A 157 -8.55 22.67 4.73
C LYS A 157 -8.00 22.28 3.36
N THR A 158 -7.03 21.37 3.34
CA THR A 158 -6.28 21.01 2.12
C THR A 158 -6.61 19.62 1.61
N TRP A 159 -7.32 18.81 2.39
CA TRP A 159 -7.65 17.41 2.12
C TRP A 159 -6.42 16.50 1.98
N ARG A 160 -5.26 16.99 2.42
CA ARG A 160 -4.02 16.21 2.38
C ARG A 160 -4.08 15.07 3.39
N PRO A 161 -3.74 13.83 2.97
CA PRO A 161 -3.62 12.70 3.87
C PRO A 161 -2.43 12.85 4.80
N VAL A 162 -2.36 12.00 5.81
CA VAL A 162 -1.18 11.89 6.66
C VAL A 162 -0.04 11.25 5.87
N ILE A 163 1.14 11.85 5.92
CA ILE A 163 2.29 11.45 5.10
C ILE A 163 3.39 10.88 5.98
N LEU A 164 3.99 9.76 5.53
CA LEU A 164 5.19 9.16 6.09
C LEU A 164 6.20 8.89 4.97
N ASP A 165 7.33 9.60 4.98
CA ASP A 165 8.48 9.29 4.13
C ASP A 165 9.34 8.21 4.81
N VAL A 166 9.74 7.19 4.04
CA VAL A 166 10.58 6.08 4.48
C VAL A 166 12.00 6.34 3.99
N LYS A 167 12.93 6.42 4.93
CA LYS A 167 14.37 6.62 4.65
C LYS A 167 15.06 5.30 4.38
#